data_f549be72205bf4201a5bccf1115bb4ff
#
_entry.id   f549be72205bf4201a5bccf1115bb4ff
#
_cell.length_a   1.000
_cell.length_b   1.000
_cell.length_c   1.000
_cell.angle_alpha   90.00
_cell.angle_beta   90.00
_cell.angle_gamma   90.00
#
_symmetry.space_group_name_H-M   'P 1'
#
loop_
_entity.id
_entity.type
_entity.pdbx_description
1 polymer ?
#
loop_
_entity_poly.entity_id
_entity_poly.type
_entity_poly.pdbx_seq_one_letter_code
_entity_poly.pdbx_strand_id
1 'polypeptide(L)'
;MRSLTTILIFFFLAIFLSYGQEKVLFFQTDWGNQLTIDDFCERTKASGYDGVELWLPAGSNNQVALKAALKKHGLLVNFLHGTNKGLPFKESLVEYKKGLEVLMAWNPTLINCHTGSDFFTSEENKAFIEAANTISAKHNIPVYHETHRGRFSYNLPDTNKYLAQIPDLKLTLDISHWMVVHESLLQGKDGLLDEVIKKSNHIHARIGHAEGPQVNDPQAPEWANALERHMGIWEKIIRKGWKENNGIFTVTTEFGPADHMPTLPYTRVPVSDQWKANVFMMETLKERLNLNK
;
A
#
# COMPACT_ATOMS: atom_id res chain seq x y z
N MET A 1 -16.30 -31.21 -69.24
CA MET A 1 -15.54 -31.38 -67.99
C MET A 1 -15.16 -29.99 -67.49
N ARG A 2 -15.82 -29.48 -66.46
CA ARG A 2 -15.55 -28.16 -65.84
C ARG A 2 -14.89 -28.47 -64.48
N SER A 3 -13.63 -28.03 -64.32
CA SER A 3 -12.89 -28.15 -63.11
C SER A 3 -13.37 -27.08 -62.10
N LEU A 4 -13.89 -27.50 -60.95
CA LEU A 4 -14.14 -26.62 -59.81
C LEU A 4 -12.85 -26.49 -58.99
N THR A 5 -12.27 -25.30 -58.99
CA THR A 5 -11.16 -24.94 -58.10
C THR A 5 -11.73 -24.41 -56.80
N THR A 6 -11.63 -25.19 -55.72
CA THR A 6 -12.05 -24.80 -54.37
C THR A 6 -10.97 -23.94 -53.75
N ILE A 7 -11.24 -22.62 -53.55
CA ILE A 7 -10.35 -21.71 -52.87
C ILE A 7 -10.66 -21.83 -51.35
N LEU A 8 -9.70 -22.38 -50.60
CA LEU A 8 -9.72 -22.41 -49.13
C LEU A 8 -9.23 -21.07 -48.63
N ILE A 9 -10.13 -20.26 -48.06
CA ILE A 9 -9.79 -19.00 -47.38
C ILE A 9 -9.49 -19.34 -45.93
N PHE A 10 -8.21 -19.27 -45.53
CA PHE A 10 -7.78 -19.32 -44.13
C PHE A 10 -8.07 -17.96 -43.46
N PHE A 11 -9.08 -17.90 -42.64
CA PHE A 11 -9.26 -16.77 -41.70
C PHE A 11 -8.25 -16.91 -40.57
N PHE A 12 -7.18 -16.11 -40.59
CA PHE A 12 -6.33 -15.88 -39.43
C PHE A 12 -7.09 -14.98 -38.47
N LEU A 13 -7.69 -15.57 -37.43
CA LEU A 13 -8.23 -14.82 -36.29
C LEU A 13 -7.04 -14.32 -35.46
N ALA A 14 -6.55 -13.11 -35.71
CA ALA A 14 -5.60 -12.44 -34.86
C ALA A 14 -6.33 -12.09 -33.54
N ILE A 15 -6.13 -12.90 -32.51
CA ILE A 15 -6.53 -12.57 -31.15
C ILE A 15 -5.60 -11.43 -30.70
N PHE A 16 -6.04 -10.20 -30.87
CA PHE A 16 -5.45 -9.06 -30.19
C PHE A 16 -5.77 -9.24 -28.69
N LEU A 17 -4.81 -9.78 -27.94
CA LEU A 17 -4.81 -9.63 -26.50
C LEU A 17 -4.68 -8.12 -26.23
N SER A 18 -5.80 -7.47 -25.97
CA SER A 18 -5.82 -6.11 -25.45
C SER A 18 -5.18 -6.16 -24.05
N TYR A 19 -3.88 -5.97 -23.98
CA TYR A 19 -3.24 -5.64 -22.72
C TYR A 19 -3.86 -4.31 -22.26
N GLY A 20 -4.54 -4.35 -21.13
CA GLY A 20 -5.04 -3.13 -20.49
C GLY A 20 -3.87 -2.15 -20.30
N GLN A 21 -4.15 -0.85 -20.47
CA GLN A 21 -3.13 0.18 -20.26
C GLN A 21 -2.56 0.05 -18.85
N GLU A 22 -1.24 -0.06 -18.72
CA GLU A 22 -0.56 -0.10 -17.42
C GLU A 22 -0.87 1.16 -16.62
N LYS A 23 -1.44 1.01 -15.44
CA LYS A 23 -1.93 2.09 -14.59
C LYS A 23 -1.51 1.89 -13.14
N VAL A 24 -1.13 2.97 -12.48
CA VAL A 24 -1.01 3.03 -11.02
C VAL A 24 -2.14 3.90 -10.47
N LEU A 25 -2.89 3.38 -9.52
CA LEU A 25 -3.85 4.14 -8.74
C LEU A 25 -3.13 4.68 -7.50
N PHE A 26 -3.11 5.99 -7.37
CA PHE A 26 -2.46 6.68 -6.26
C PHE A 26 -3.48 7.09 -5.20
N PHE A 27 -3.16 6.77 -3.95
CA PHE A 27 -3.95 7.12 -2.78
C PHE A 27 -3.18 8.08 -1.89
N GLN A 28 -3.89 9.07 -1.35
CA GLN A 28 -3.35 9.98 -0.34
C GLN A 28 -3.73 9.49 1.06
N THR A 29 -2.74 9.40 1.94
CA THR A 29 -3.03 9.13 3.35
C THR A 29 -3.73 10.32 4.03
N ASP A 30 -4.66 10.05 4.94
CA ASP A 30 -5.24 11.08 5.82
C ASP A 30 -4.41 11.31 7.10
N TRP A 31 -3.33 10.58 7.27
CA TRP A 31 -2.49 10.67 8.45
C TRP A 31 -1.95 12.09 8.67
N GLY A 32 -2.32 12.69 9.80
CA GLY A 32 -1.97 14.07 10.13
C GLY A 32 -2.89 15.12 9.50
N ASN A 33 -3.94 14.71 8.77
CA ASN A 33 -4.91 15.63 8.20
C ASN A 33 -5.61 16.49 9.28
N GLN A 34 -5.71 17.80 9.03
CA GLN A 34 -6.40 18.78 9.89
C GLN A 34 -7.60 19.42 9.18
N LEU A 35 -7.88 19.05 7.95
CA LEU A 35 -8.99 19.57 7.17
C LEU A 35 -10.27 18.81 7.50
N THR A 36 -11.41 19.37 7.13
CA THR A 36 -12.66 18.61 7.11
C THR A 36 -12.54 17.45 6.11
N ILE A 37 -13.39 16.45 6.24
CA ILE A 37 -13.38 15.30 5.32
C ILE A 37 -13.62 15.75 3.86
N ASP A 38 -14.52 16.69 3.65
CA ASP A 38 -14.83 17.22 2.31
C ASP A 38 -13.65 17.99 1.71
N ASP A 39 -13.06 18.92 2.47
CA ASP A 39 -11.91 19.71 2.03
C ASP A 39 -10.66 18.82 1.76
N PHE A 40 -10.47 17.79 2.58
CA PHE A 40 -9.41 16.81 2.36
C PHE A 40 -9.60 16.05 1.04
N CYS A 41 -10.82 15.56 0.78
CA CYS A 41 -11.14 14.88 -0.47
C CYS A 41 -11.02 15.81 -1.68
N GLU A 42 -11.47 17.07 -1.57
CA GLU A 42 -11.31 18.07 -2.62
C GLU A 42 -9.82 18.30 -2.94
N ARG A 43 -9.01 18.56 -1.91
CA ARG A 43 -7.57 18.78 -2.08
C ARG A 43 -6.87 17.55 -2.65
N THR A 44 -7.25 16.36 -2.21
CA THR A 44 -6.72 15.08 -2.72
C THR A 44 -7.00 14.95 -4.21
N LYS A 45 -8.24 15.19 -4.64
CA LYS A 45 -8.62 15.16 -6.05
C LYS A 45 -7.89 16.19 -6.88
N ALA A 46 -7.83 17.43 -6.39
CA ALA A 46 -7.11 18.52 -7.06
C ALA A 46 -5.60 18.26 -7.21
N SER A 47 -5.01 17.47 -6.31
CA SER A 47 -3.61 17.05 -6.38
C SER A 47 -3.35 15.86 -7.32
N GLY A 48 -4.39 15.33 -7.98
CA GLY A 48 -4.23 14.28 -8.99
C GLY A 48 -4.21 12.84 -8.44
N TYR A 49 -4.68 12.62 -7.22
CA TYR A 49 -4.87 11.29 -6.65
C TYR A 49 -6.16 10.62 -7.15
N ASP A 50 -6.16 9.29 -7.18
CA ASP A 50 -7.33 8.47 -7.53
C ASP A 50 -8.21 8.16 -6.32
N GLY A 51 -7.66 8.21 -5.10
CA GLY A 51 -8.36 7.86 -3.87
C GLY A 51 -7.66 8.32 -2.60
N VAL A 52 -8.24 7.90 -1.48
CA VAL A 52 -7.73 8.15 -0.13
C VAL A 52 -7.50 6.84 0.61
N GLU A 53 -6.52 6.81 1.51
CA GLU A 53 -6.32 5.72 2.46
C GLU A 53 -6.41 6.25 3.88
N LEU A 54 -7.29 5.67 4.69
CA LEU A 54 -7.59 6.17 6.03
C LEU A 54 -8.13 5.08 6.97
N TRP A 55 -8.03 5.32 8.26
CA TRP A 55 -8.81 4.59 9.24
C TRP A 55 -10.28 4.96 9.13
N LEU A 56 -11.18 3.98 9.27
CA LEU A 56 -12.62 4.29 9.26
C LEU A 56 -12.93 5.30 10.39
N PRO A 57 -13.44 6.49 10.06
CA PRO A 57 -13.70 7.50 11.07
C PRO A 57 -14.77 7.04 12.07
N ALA A 58 -14.54 7.38 13.33
CA ALA A 58 -15.49 7.10 14.40
C ALA A 58 -16.78 7.92 14.23
N GLY A 59 -17.90 7.30 14.59
CA GLY A 59 -19.22 7.93 14.58
C GLY A 59 -19.91 7.93 13.21
N SER A 60 -21.20 7.66 13.24
CA SER A 60 -22.03 7.53 12.02
C SER A 60 -22.05 8.79 11.16
N ASN A 61 -22.06 9.99 11.78
CA ASN A 61 -22.07 11.24 11.03
C ASN A 61 -20.79 11.42 10.19
N ASN A 62 -19.62 11.11 10.74
CA ASN A 62 -18.35 11.18 10.01
C ASN A 62 -18.30 10.15 8.88
N GLN A 63 -18.86 8.97 9.09
CA GLN A 63 -18.96 7.93 8.06
C GLN A 63 -19.90 8.34 6.93
N VAL A 64 -21.02 8.98 7.24
CA VAL A 64 -21.93 9.57 6.23
C VAL A 64 -21.22 10.68 5.46
N ALA A 65 -20.51 11.57 6.15
CA ALA A 65 -19.73 12.64 5.52
C ALA A 65 -18.64 12.07 4.59
N LEU A 66 -17.91 11.02 5.01
CA LEU A 66 -16.91 10.35 4.17
C LEU A 66 -17.53 9.77 2.90
N LYS A 67 -18.65 9.05 3.01
CA LYS A 67 -19.35 8.50 1.82
C LYS A 67 -19.77 9.60 0.85
N ALA A 68 -20.30 10.70 1.38
CA ALA A 68 -20.72 11.84 0.58
C ALA A 68 -19.53 12.50 -0.14
N ALA A 69 -18.42 12.74 0.56
CA ALA A 69 -17.22 13.35 0.01
C ALA A 69 -16.56 12.47 -1.05
N LEU A 70 -16.40 11.17 -0.80
CA LEU A 70 -15.86 10.22 -1.79
C LEU A 70 -16.68 10.23 -3.09
N LYS A 71 -18.02 10.20 -2.97
CA LYS A 71 -18.93 10.27 -4.11
C LYS A 71 -18.84 11.61 -4.84
N LYS A 72 -18.85 12.73 -4.09
CA LYS A 72 -18.81 14.10 -4.64
C LYS A 72 -17.54 14.33 -5.46
N HIS A 73 -16.38 13.89 -4.96
CA HIS A 73 -15.10 14.12 -5.60
C HIS A 73 -14.64 12.98 -6.52
N GLY A 74 -15.42 11.89 -6.62
CA GLY A 74 -15.10 10.73 -7.47
C GLY A 74 -13.81 10.04 -7.04
N LEU A 75 -13.63 9.84 -5.72
CA LEU A 75 -12.46 9.20 -5.12
C LEU A 75 -12.73 7.75 -4.72
N LEU A 76 -11.74 6.90 -4.94
CA LEU A 76 -11.68 5.55 -4.40
C LEU A 76 -11.29 5.60 -2.90
N VAL A 77 -11.49 4.49 -2.20
CA VAL A 77 -11.09 4.38 -0.79
C VAL A 77 -10.35 3.08 -0.52
N ASN A 78 -9.23 3.19 0.18
CA ASN A 78 -8.58 2.11 0.90
C ASN A 78 -8.79 2.34 2.40
N PHE A 79 -8.89 1.25 3.17
CA PHE A 79 -8.95 1.36 4.62
C PHE A 79 -7.72 0.79 5.28
N LEU A 80 -7.25 1.50 6.30
CA LEU A 80 -6.34 0.98 7.30
C LEU A 80 -7.12 0.18 8.34
N HIS A 81 -6.57 -0.94 8.76
CA HIS A 81 -7.07 -1.75 9.88
C HIS A 81 -5.92 -2.28 10.71
N GLY A 82 -6.16 -2.72 11.93
CA GLY A 82 -5.05 -3.20 12.76
C GLY A 82 -5.46 -4.03 13.95
N THR A 83 -4.48 -4.80 14.42
CA THR A 83 -4.58 -5.57 15.65
C THR A 83 -4.48 -4.63 16.86
N ASN A 84 -5.42 -4.74 17.78
CA ASN A 84 -5.37 -4.07 19.07
C ASN A 84 -4.41 -4.81 20.01
N LYS A 85 -3.17 -4.32 20.11
CA LYS A 85 -2.11 -4.93 20.92
C LYS A 85 -2.31 -4.74 22.44
N GLY A 86 -3.25 -3.90 22.84
CA GLY A 86 -3.61 -3.68 24.26
C GLY A 86 -4.56 -4.72 24.84
N LEU A 87 -5.13 -5.60 24.00
CA LEU A 87 -6.02 -6.66 24.42
C LEU A 87 -5.33 -8.03 24.47
N PRO A 88 -5.82 -8.97 25.30
CA PRO A 88 -5.42 -10.35 25.19
C PRO A 88 -5.68 -10.90 23.78
N PHE A 89 -4.84 -11.84 23.32
CA PHE A 89 -4.87 -12.36 21.95
C PHE A 89 -6.28 -12.74 21.46
N LYS A 90 -7.03 -13.52 22.23
CA LYS A 90 -8.36 -14.01 21.81
C LYS A 90 -9.36 -12.86 21.59
N GLU A 91 -9.36 -11.89 22.48
CA GLU A 91 -10.23 -10.71 22.39
C GLU A 91 -9.83 -9.82 21.21
N SER A 92 -8.53 -9.59 21.06
CA SER A 92 -7.97 -8.83 19.94
C SER A 92 -8.31 -9.49 18.58
N LEU A 93 -8.25 -10.82 18.48
CA LEU A 93 -8.59 -11.53 17.25
C LEU A 93 -10.10 -11.41 16.91
N VAL A 94 -10.96 -11.42 17.92
CA VAL A 94 -12.42 -11.20 17.72
C VAL A 94 -12.69 -9.78 17.23
N GLU A 95 -12.07 -8.78 17.87
CA GLU A 95 -12.20 -7.37 17.48
C GLU A 95 -11.67 -7.13 16.05
N TYR A 96 -10.52 -7.70 15.72
CA TYR A 96 -9.90 -7.62 14.39
C TYR A 96 -10.81 -8.16 13.29
N LYS A 97 -11.39 -9.35 13.49
CA LYS A 97 -12.35 -9.96 12.55
C LYS A 97 -13.58 -9.09 12.36
N LYS A 98 -14.15 -8.59 13.47
CA LYS A 98 -15.33 -7.73 13.44
C LYS A 98 -15.05 -6.42 12.69
N GLY A 99 -13.89 -5.81 12.91
CA GLY A 99 -13.47 -4.61 12.19
C GLY A 99 -13.35 -4.84 10.68
N LEU A 100 -12.73 -5.94 10.27
CA LEU A 100 -12.65 -6.31 8.85
C LEU A 100 -14.04 -6.45 8.20
N GLU A 101 -14.97 -7.16 8.84
CA GLU A 101 -16.34 -7.32 8.30
C GLU A 101 -17.07 -5.97 8.15
N VAL A 102 -16.84 -5.02 9.07
CA VAL A 102 -17.38 -3.65 8.94
C VAL A 102 -16.78 -2.93 7.73
N LEU A 103 -15.48 -3.05 7.50
CA LEU A 103 -14.81 -2.41 6.36
C LEU A 103 -15.22 -3.01 5.03
N MET A 104 -15.44 -4.33 4.96
CA MET A 104 -15.91 -5.00 3.74
C MET A 104 -17.26 -4.44 3.24
N ALA A 105 -18.13 -3.98 4.13
CA ALA A 105 -19.40 -3.38 3.76
C ALA A 105 -19.28 -2.02 3.03
N TRP A 106 -18.10 -1.43 3.01
CA TRP A 106 -17.80 -0.20 2.25
C TRP A 106 -17.37 -0.46 0.82
N ASN A 107 -17.12 -1.71 0.44
CA ASN A 107 -16.57 -2.10 -0.85
C ASN A 107 -15.31 -1.29 -1.24
N PRO A 108 -14.26 -1.28 -0.38
CA PRO A 108 -13.02 -0.55 -0.65
C PRO A 108 -12.23 -1.20 -1.79
N THR A 109 -11.26 -0.46 -2.35
CA THR A 109 -10.32 -1.03 -3.32
C THR A 109 -9.45 -2.12 -2.68
N LEU A 110 -9.01 -1.89 -1.44
CA LEU A 110 -8.32 -2.85 -0.59
C LEU A 110 -8.43 -2.44 0.88
N ILE A 111 -8.05 -3.35 1.77
CA ILE A 111 -7.80 -3.07 3.18
C ILE A 111 -6.33 -3.35 3.47
N ASN A 112 -5.60 -2.36 3.99
CA ASN A 112 -4.23 -2.50 4.47
C ASN A 112 -4.22 -2.73 5.97
N CYS A 113 -3.53 -3.79 6.43
CA CYS A 113 -3.60 -4.22 7.82
C CYS A 113 -2.27 -4.11 8.56
N HIS A 114 -2.26 -3.41 9.68
CA HIS A 114 -1.24 -3.49 10.72
C HIS A 114 -1.47 -4.75 11.57
N THR A 115 -1.04 -5.89 11.07
CA THR A 115 -1.43 -7.22 11.59
C THR A 115 -0.52 -7.72 12.70
N GLY A 116 -1.12 -8.30 13.72
CA GLY A 116 -0.40 -8.98 14.80
C GLY A 116 0.48 -8.07 15.65
N SER A 117 1.49 -8.66 16.24
CA SER A 117 2.50 -7.97 17.05
C SER A 117 3.82 -8.73 17.00
N ASP A 118 4.93 -8.00 17.11
CA ASP A 118 6.28 -8.54 17.35
C ASP A 118 6.43 -9.22 18.71
N PHE A 119 5.48 -9.00 19.63
CA PHE A 119 5.41 -9.68 20.93
C PHE A 119 4.50 -10.91 20.96
N PHE A 120 3.78 -11.18 19.88
CA PHE A 120 2.93 -12.38 19.79
C PHE A 120 3.74 -13.58 19.30
N THR A 121 3.28 -14.78 19.68
CA THR A 121 3.82 -16.02 19.13
C THR A 121 3.57 -16.11 17.64
N SER A 122 4.32 -16.99 16.95
CA SER A 122 4.12 -17.24 15.52
C SER A 122 2.70 -17.72 15.23
N GLU A 123 2.16 -18.58 16.07
CA GLU A 123 0.80 -19.16 15.96
C GLU A 123 -0.28 -18.10 16.13
N GLU A 124 -0.11 -17.19 17.10
CA GLU A 124 -1.02 -16.06 17.31
C GLU A 124 -1.01 -15.11 16.09
N ASN A 125 0.16 -14.77 15.58
CA ASN A 125 0.28 -13.93 14.39
C ASN A 125 -0.36 -14.60 13.16
N LYS A 126 -0.14 -15.90 12.95
CA LYS A 126 -0.77 -16.67 11.87
C LYS A 126 -2.29 -16.63 11.94
N ALA A 127 -2.87 -16.73 13.13
CA ALA A 127 -4.33 -16.70 13.30
C ALA A 127 -4.95 -15.36 12.81
N PHE A 128 -4.28 -14.22 12.96
CA PHE A 128 -4.71 -12.95 12.38
C PHE A 128 -4.62 -12.95 10.86
N ILE A 129 -3.52 -13.47 10.29
CA ILE A 129 -3.30 -13.54 8.85
C ILE A 129 -4.36 -14.44 8.20
N GLU A 130 -4.60 -15.64 8.74
CA GLU A 130 -5.58 -16.60 8.24
C GLU A 130 -7.01 -16.07 8.34
N ALA A 131 -7.34 -15.35 9.42
CA ALA A 131 -8.62 -14.69 9.57
C ALA A 131 -8.85 -13.63 8.49
N ALA A 132 -7.83 -12.81 8.21
CA ALA A 132 -7.89 -11.80 7.15
C ALA A 132 -8.03 -12.43 5.77
N ASN A 133 -7.25 -13.47 5.45
CA ASN A 133 -7.32 -14.19 4.19
C ASN A 133 -8.72 -14.81 3.97
N THR A 134 -9.30 -15.40 5.02
CA THR A 134 -10.65 -15.98 4.99
C THR A 134 -11.71 -14.93 4.68
N ILE A 135 -11.65 -13.77 5.35
CA ILE A 135 -12.60 -12.67 5.15
C ILE A 135 -12.41 -12.04 3.77
N SER A 136 -11.17 -11.84 3.34
CA SER A 136 -10.82 -11.35 2.00
C SER A 136 -11.44 -12.24 0.90
N ALA A 137 -11.24 -13.54 0.99
CA ALA A 137 -11.79 -14.51 0.05
C ALA A 137 -13.34 -14.51 0.04
N LYS A 138 -13.97 -14.44 1.21
CA LYS A 138 -15.44 -14.38 1.36
C LYS A 138 -16.05 -13.19 0.63
N HIS A 139 -15.41 -12.02 0.71
CA HIS A 139 -15.94 -10.78 0.14
C HIS A 139 -15.36 -10.44 -1.24
N ASN A 140 -14.36 -11.17 -1.71
CA ASN A 140 -13.59 -10.87 -2.92
C ASN A 140 -13.01 -9.43 -2.91
N ILE A 141 -12.58 -8.97 -1.75
CA ILE A 141 -11.91 -7.68 -1.54
C ILE A 141 -10.51 -7.95 -0.99
N PRO A 142 -9.45 -7.42 -1.61
CA PRO A 142 -8.09 -7.65 -1.17
C PRO A 142 -7.82 -7.15 0.25
N VAL A 143 -7.18 -7.98 1.07
CA VAL A 143 -6.58 -7.60 2.35
C VAL A 143 -5.09 -7.85 2.26
N TYR A 144 -4.30 -6.82 2.51
CA TYR A 144 -2.85 -6.88 2.50
C TYR A 144 -2.28 -6.57 3.88
N HIS A 145 -1.15 -7.17 4.20
CA HIS A 145 -0.50 -7.03 5.50
C HIS A 145 0.74 -6.15 5.37
N GLU A 146 0.74 -5.04 6.09
CA GLU A 146 1.83 -4.08 6.00
C GLU A 146 3.11 -4.60 6.68
N THR A 147 4.24 -4.36 6.01
CA THR A 147 5.56 -4.53 6.62
C THR A 147 5.80 -3.37 7.56
N HIS A 148 5.64 -3.61 8.86
CA HIS A 148 5.63 -2.54 9.85
C HIS A 148 6.32 -2.98 11.15
N ARG A 149 7.22 -2.14 11.69
CA ARG A 149 7.83 -2.36 13.01
C ARG A 149 6.75 -2.46 14.10
N GLY A 150 6.92 -3.37 15.05
CA GLY A 150 5.93 -3.64 16.09
C GLY A 150 4.74 -4.50 15.62
N ARG A 151 4.84 -5.13 14.45
CA ARG A 151 3.87 -6.09 13.87
C ARG A 151 4.56 -7.42 13.58
N PHE A 152 3.80 -8.45 13.15
CA PHE A 152 4.41 -9.74 12.80
C PHE A 152 5.52 -9.59 11.74
N SER A 153 5.38 -8.61 10.87
CA SER A 153 6.24 -8.30 9.73
C SER A 153 7.36 -7.29 10.05
N TYR A 154 7.77 -7.18 11.32
CA TYR A 154 8.66 -6.12 11.81
C TYR A 154 10.08 -6.17 11.20
N ASN A 155 10.52 -7.32 10.71
CA ASN A 155 11.82 -7.47 10.06
C ASN A 155 11.77 -8.38 8.83
N LEU A 156 12.72 -8.24 7.94
CA LEU A 156 12.78 -8.97 6.67
C LEU A 156 12.96 -10.48 6.84
N PRO A 157 13.90 -11.01 7.68
CA PRO A 157 14.07 -12.45 7.83
C PRO A 157 12.85 -13.18 8.40
N ASP A 158 12.19 -12.61 9.42
CA ASP A 158 11.01 -13.25 10.02
C ASP A 158 9.80 -13.17 9.10
N THR A 159 9.63 -12.07 8.37
CA THR A 159 8.58 -11.97 7.34
C THR A 159 8.72 -13.07 6.29
N ASN A 160 9.94 -13.37 5.83
CA ASN A 160 10.18 -14.46 4.88
C ASN A 160 9.80 -15.84 5.45
N LYS A 161 9.91 -16.07 6.78
CA LYS A 161 9.43 -17.32 7.41
C LYS A 161 7.91 -17.44 7.31
N TYR A 162 7.18 -16.34 7.51
CA TYR A 162 5.71 -16.34 7.32
C TYR A 162 5.33 -16.55 5.85
N LEU A 163 6.02 -15.89 4.91
CA LEU A 163 5.79 -16.06 3.47
C LEU A 163 5.97 -17.51 3.01
N ALA A 164 6.96 -18.21 3.58
CA ALA A 164 7.20 -19.63 3.28
C ALA A 164 6.12 -20.56 3.85
N GLN A 165 5.46 -20.17 4.96
CA GLN A 165 4.48 -20.99 5.66
C GLN A 165 3.04 -20.69 5.23
N ILE A 166 2.76 -19.49 4.71
CA ILE A 166 1.42 -19.02 4.34
C ILE A 166 1.45 -18.56 2.88
N PRO A 167 1.18 -19.47 1.92
CA PRO A 167 1.30 -19.16 0.48
C PRO A 167 0.41 -18.01 0.02
N ASP A 168 -0.75 -17.81 0.65
CA ASP A 168 -1.72 -16.76 0.29
C ASP A 168 -1.47 -15.42 1.01
N LEU A 169 -0.41 -15.34 1.82
CA LEU A 169 0.00 -14.08 2.45
C LEU A 169 0.42 -13.07 1.39
N LYS A 170 -0.25 -11.92 1.38
CA LYS A 170 0.04 -10.77 0.51
C LYS A 170 0.40 -9.56 1.33
N LEU A 171 1.34 -8.78 0.84
CA LEU A 171 1.90 -7.66 1.60
C LEU A 171 1.54 -6.30 0.99
N THR A 172 1.38 -5.31 1.86
CA THR A 172 1.69 -3.92 1.58
C THR A 172 3.14 -3.68 1.97
N LEU A 173 3.97 -3.26 1.03
CA LEU A 173 5.36 -2.97 1.35
C LEU A 173 5.53 -1.52 1.78
N ASP A 174 5.74 -1.29 3.08
CA ASP A 174 6.47 -0.13 3.60
C ASP A 174 7.88 -0.58 3.99
N ILE A 175 8.81 -0.45 3.07
CA ILE A 175 10.19 -0.89 3.29
C ILE A 175 10.97 0.04 4.23
N SER A 176 10.47 1.26 4.46
CA SER A 176 11.09 2.23 5.34
C SER A 176 11.24 1.70 6.77
N HIS A 177 10.28 0.92 7.24
CA HIS A 177 10.32 0.27 8.53
C HIS A 177 11.47 -0.74 8.65
N TRP A 178 11.75 -1.49 7.60
CA TRP A 178 12.86 -2.44 7.63
C TRP A 178 14.20 -1.75 7.51
N MET A 179 14.29 -0.65 6.80
CA MET A 179 15.55 0.09 6.72
C MET A 179 16.01 0.56 8.10
N VAL A 180 15.11 1.11 8.91
CA VAL A 180 15.43 1.52 10.28
C VAL A 180 15.65 0.33 11.22
N VAL A 181 14.87 -0.75 11.10
CA VAL A 181 15.03 -1.94 11.95
C VAL A 181 16.36 -2.66 11.68
N HIS A 182 16.81 -2.65 10.42
CA HIS A 182 18.08 -3.29 10.02
C HIS A 182 19.25 -2.31 9.93
N GLU A 183 19.06 -1.05 10.33
CA GLU A 183 20.09 0.01 10.26
C GLU A 183 20.81 0.02 8.90
N SER A 184 20.05 -0.12 7.81
CA SER A 184 20.58 -0.36 6.47
C SER A 184 19.57 -0.04 5.38
N LEU A 185 20.03 0.41 4.21
CA LEU A 185 19.20 0.47 2.99
C LEU A 185 19.02 -0.92 2.33
N LEU A 186 19.33 -2.00 3.05
CA LEU A 186 19.21 -3.39 2.64
C LEU A 186 20.01 -3.74 1.36
N GLN A 187 21.17 -3.09 1.17
CA GLN A 187 22.09 -3.46 0.09
C GLN A 187 22.63 -4.88 0.33
N GLY A 188 22.74 -5.65 -0.75
CA GLY A 188 23.20 -7.04 -0.68
C GLY A 188 22.21 -8.02 -0.06
N LYS A 189 20.95 -7.61 0.18
CA LYS A 189 19.86 -8.45 0.70
C LYS A 189 18.82 -8.80 -0.38
N ASP A 190 19.16 -8.61 -1.65
CA ASP A 190 18.23 -8.75 -2.77
C ASP A 190 17.57 -10.14 -2.81
N GLY A 191 18.29 -11.24 -2.51
CA GLY A 191 17.71 -12.58 -2.45
C GLY A 191 16.60 -12.75 -1.39
N LEU A 192 16.68 -12.04 -0.25
CA LEU A 192 15.60 -12.01 0.74
C LEU A 192 14.45 -11.10 0.30
N LEU A 193 14.74 -10.05 -0.46
CA LEU A 193 13.72 -9.15 -0.99
C LEU A 193 12.93 -9.75 -2.16
N ASP A 194 13.49 -10.70 -2.91
CA ASP A 194 12.83 -11.30 -4.07
C ASP A 194 11.48 -11.96 -3.70
N GLU A 195 11.41 -12.68 -2.58
CA GLU A 195 10.15 -13.28 -2.12
C GLU A 195 9.13 -12.20 -1.66
N VAL A 196 9.62 -11.16 -0.99
CA VAL A 196 8.78 -10.02 -0.60
C VAL A 196 8.24 -9.29 -1.83
N ILE A 197 9.08 -9.04 -2.84
CA ILE A 197 8.66 -8.42 -4.10
C ILE A 197 7.55 -9.22 -4.77
N LYS A 198 7.67 -10.55 -4.80
CA LYS A 198 6.64 -11.45 -5.36
C LYS A 198 5.31 -11.36 -4.60
N LYS A 199 5.33 -11.14 -3.30
CA LYS A 199 4.15 -11.14 -2.43
C LYS A 199 3.61 -9.73 -2.13
N SER A 200 4.28 -8.67 -2.57
CA SER A 200 3.81 -7.29 -2.41
C SER A 200 2.82 -6.91 -3.51
N ASN A 201 1.63 -6.49 -3.11
CA ASN A 201 0.52 -6.13 -4.00
C ASN A 201 0.05 -4.69 -3.81
N HIS A 202 0.61 -4.00 -2.84
CA HIS A 202 0.43 -2.58 -2.56
C HIS A 202 1.73 -2.00 -2.01
N ILE A 203 1.92 -0.70 -2.12
CA ILE A 203 3.09 0.02 -1.61
C ILE A 203 2.63 1.20 -0.77
N HIS A 204 3.24 1.35 0.41
CA HIS A 204 3.30 2.61 1.13
C HIS A 204 4.59 3.34 0.74
N ALA A 205 4.43 4.43 -0.01
CA ALA A 205 5.55 5.16 -0.60
C ALA A 205 6.04 6.27 0.34
N ARG A 206 6.95 5.87 1.22
CA ARG A 206 7.69 6.74 2.14
C ARG A 206 9.17 6.39 2.11
N ILE A 207 10.03 7.40 2.09
CA ILE A 207 11.47 7.20 2.10
C ILE A 207 11.99 7.12 3.52
N GLY A 208 12.50 5.95 3.89
CA GLY A 208 13.22 5.72 5.14
C GLY A 208 14.74 5.69 4.94
N HIS A 209 15.45 5.63 6.04
CA HIS A 209 16.91 5.49 6.08
C HIS A 209 17.32 4.63 7.27
N ALA A 210 18.64 4.38 7.43
CA ALA A 210 19.15 3.50 8.47
C ALA A 210 18.79 3.95 9.90
N GLU A 211 18.62 5.25 10.13
CA GLU A 211 18.36 5.81 11.46
C GLU A 211 16.91 6.26 11.65
N GLY A 212 16.05 6.11 10.64
CA GLY A 212 14.66 6.53 10.76
C GLY A 212 13.75 6.04 9.65
N PRO A 213 12.44 5.89 9.91
CA PRO A 213 11.47 5.41 8.92
C PRO A 213 11.07 6.50 7.92
N GLN A 214 11.46 7.76 8.15
CA GLN A 214 11.11 8.87 7.29
C GLN A 214 12.21 9.91 7.25
N VAL A 215 12.62 10.29 6.02
CA VAL A 215 13.51 11.43 5.81
C VAL A 215 12.75 12.74 6.01
N ASN A 216 13.48 13.84 6.24
CA ASN A 216 12.87 15.16 6.43
C ASN A 216 12.23 15.71 5.14
N ASP A 217 12.92 15.59 3.99
CA ASP A 217 12.44 16.01 2.68
C ASP A 217 12.97 15.03 1.62
N PRO A 218 12.10 14.30 0.89
CA PRO A 218 12.54 13.34 -0.12
C PRO A 218 13.23 14.00 -1.33
N GLN A 219 13.14 15.33 -1.48
CA GLN A 219 13.80 16.07 -2.54
C GLN A 219 15.23 16.49 -2.19
N ALA A 220 15.59 16.43 -0.91
CA ALA A 220 16.89 16.86 -0.44
C ALA A 220 18.02 15.94 -0.97
N PRO A 221 19.10 16.51 -1.54
CA PRO A 221 20.13 15.73 -2.23
C PRO A 221 20.86 14.74 -1.35
N GLU A 222 20.92 14.93 -0.03
CA GLU A 222 21.48 13.98 0.93
C GLU A 222 20.71 12.66 0.97
N TRP A 223 19.44 12.65 0.55
CA TRP A 223 18.59 11.45 0.51
C TRP A 223 18.50 10.79 -0.86
N ALA A 224 19.20 11.31 -1.88
CA ALA A 224 19.14 10.80 -3.25
C ALA A 224 19.42 9.29 -3.35
N ASN A 225 20.37 8.76 -2.56
CA ASN A 225 20.68 7.33 -2.52
C ASN A 225 19.54 6.50 -1.88
N ALA A 226 18.91 7.00 -0.81
CA ALA A 226 17.76 6.35 -0.20
C ALA A 226 16.54 6.37 -1.14
N LEU A 227 16.25 7.51 -1.77
CA LEU A 227 15.20 7.65 -2.77
C LEU A 227 15.38 6.64 -3.92
N GLU A 228 16.57 6.58 -4.55
CA GLU A 228 16.82 5.65 -5.66
C GLU A 228 16.69 4.18 -5.22
N ARG A 229 17.13 3.84 -4.01
CA ARG A 229 16.97 2.47 -3.49
C ARG A 229 15.51 2.08 -3.35
N HIS A 230 14.65 2.95 -2.79
CA HIS A 230 13.21 2.72 -2.70
C HIS A 230 12.58 2.60 -4.09
N MET A 231 12.88 3.57 -4.97
CA MET A 231 12.35 3.59 -6.34
C MET A 231 12.68 2.31 -7.12
N GLY A 232 13.91 1.82 -7.03
CA GLY A 232 14.32 0.59 -7.71
C GLY A 232 13.59 -0.67 -7.21
N ILE A 233 13.23 -0.73 -5.91
CA ILE A 233 12.44 -1.82 -5.34
C ILE A 233 10.96 -1.67 -5.75
N TRP A 234 10.38 -0.50 -5.62
CA TRP A 234 8.97 -0.25 -5.97
C TRP A 234 8.70 -0.46 -7.46
N GLU A 235 9.61 -0.03 -8.33
CA GLU A 235 9.48 -0.29 -9.77
C GLU A 235 9.36 -1.78 -10.08
N LYS A 236 10.19 -2.63 -9.46
CA LYS A 236 10.12 -4.09 -9.63
C LYS A 236 8.76 -4.64 -9.20
N ILE A 237 8.23 -4.18 -8.05
CA ILE A 237 6.93 -4.60 -7.52
C ILE A 237 5.79 -4.16 -8.44
N ILE A 238 5.78 -2.91 -8.87
CA ILE A 238 4.72 -2.36 -9.72
C ILE A 238 4.69 -3.08 -11.07
N ARG A 239 5.85 -3.22 -11.73
CA ARG A 239 5.95 -3.93 -13.02
C ARG A 239 5.54 -5.41 -12.93
N LYS A 240 5.80 -6.08 -11.81
CA LYS A 240 5.29 -7.41 -11.52
C LYS A 240 3.76 -7.36 -11.36
N GLY A 241 3.25 -6.44 -10.53
CA GLY A 241 1.84 -6.31 -10.24
C GLY A 241 0.99 -6.01 -11.49
N TRP A 242 1.49 -5.24 -12.44
CA TRP A 242 0.81 -5.01 -13.73
C TRP A 242 0.56 -6.31 -14.49
N LYS A 243 1.53 -7.22 -14.49
CA LYS A 243 1.39 -8.53 -15.18
C LYS A 243 0.36 -9.44 -14.51
N GLU A 244 0.18 -9.30 -13.20
CA GLU A 244 -0.70 -10.16 -12.39
C GLU A 244 -2.12 -9.62 -12.27
N ASN A 245 -2.31 -8.28 -12.34
CA ASN A 245 -3.56 -7.61 -12.02
C ASN A 245 -4.14 -6.80 -13.21
N ASN A 246 -4.08 -7.35 -14.41
CA ASN A 246 -4.63 -6.73 -15.63
C ASN A 246 -4.13 -5.28 -15.87
N GLY A 247 -2.87 -5.01 -15.55
CA GLY A 247 -2.26 -3.69 -15.74
C GLY A 247 -2.51 -2.68 -14.61
N ILE A 248 -3.19 -3.05 -13.52
CA ILE A 248 -3.50 -2.12 -12.41
C ILE A 248 -2.64 -2.43 -11.19
N PHE A 249 -2.05 -1.41 -10.61
CA PHE A 249 -1.36 -1.47 -9.32
C PHE A 249 -1.79 -0.30 -8.41
N THR A 250 -1.60 -0.43 -7.10
CA THR A 250 -2.00 0.59 -6.12
C THR A 250 -0.82 1.05 -5.27
N VAL A 251 -0.74 2.35 -5.02
CA VAL A 251 0.29 2.97 -4.18
C VAL A 251 -0.36 4.03 -3.29
N THR A 252 -0.07 4.01 -2.00
CA THR A 252 -0.38 5.11 -1.09
C THR A 252 0.90 5.89 -0.78
N THR A 253 0.90 7.21 -0.97
CA THR A 253 1.98 8.06 -0.48
C THR A 253 1.78 8.33 1.00
N GLU A 254 2.81 8.09 1.84
CA GLU A 254 2.62 8.00 3.28
C GLU A 254 3.68 8.79 4.10
N PHE A 255 4.14 9.93 3.61
CA PHE A 255 4.84 10.83 4.51
C PHE A 255 3.91 11.27 5.62
N GLY A 256 4.32 11.03 6.87
CA GLY A 256 3.53 11.32 8.07
C GLY A 256 3.88 12.66 8.70
N PRO A 257 3.06 13.11 9.68
CA PRO A 257 3.29 14.33 10.45
C PRO A 257 4.41 14.14 11.49
N ALA A 258 4.65 15.14 12.31
CA ALA A 258 5.42 14.96 13.54
C ALA A 258 4.75 13.88 14.43
N ASP A 259 5.47 12.91 14.96
CA ASP A 259 6.94 12.85 15.18
C ASP A 259 7.72 12.10 14.06
N HIS A 260 7.07 11.64 12.98
CA HIS A 260 7.79 11.07 11.84
C HIS A 260 8.46 12.19 11.02
N MET A 261 7.75 13.28 10.77
CA MET A 261 8.35 14.50 10.24
C MET A 261 9.21 15.15 11.31
N PRO A 262 10.53 15.31 11.10
CA PRO A 262 11.39 16.05 12.02
C PRO A 262 10.88 17.47 12.26
N THR A 263 11.08 17.97 13.46
CA THR A 263 10.64 19.31 13.86
C THR A 263 11.78 20.09 14.47
N LEU A 264 11.70 21.41 14.38
CA LEU A 264 12.62 22.30 15.09
C LEU A 264 12.44 22.14 16.62
N PRO A 265 13.53 22.09 17.39
CA PRO A 265 13.45 22.00 18.84
C PRO A 265 12.65 23.17 19.43
N TYR A 266 12.02 22.92 20.57
CA TYR A 266 11.17 23.81 21.34
C TYR A 266 9.87 24.27 20.65
N THR A 267 9.94 24.67 19.40
CA THR A 267 8.76 25.18 18.64
C THR A 267 7.92 24.07 18.04
N ARG A 268 8.53 22.90 17.78
CA ARG A 268 7.95 21.77 17.06
C ARG A 268 7.42 22.11 15.66
N VAL A 269 7.95 23.16 15.06
CA VAL A 269 7.65 23.50 13.66
C VAL A 269 8.23 22.42 12.77
N PRO A 270 7.45 21.78 11.88
CA PRO A 270 7.95 20.80 10.93
C PRO A 270 9.02 21.43 10.02
N VAL A 271 10.08 20.67 9.73
CA VAL A 271 11.20 21.16 8.87
C VAL A 271 10.84 21.11 7.39
N SER A 272 9.77 20.40 7.02
CA SER A 272 9.30 20.25 5.65
C SER A 272 7.77 20.12 5.60
N ASP A 273 7.21 20.22 4.40
CA ASP A 273 5.78 20.14 4.15
C ASP A 273 5.38 18.68 3.80
N GLN A 274 4.64 18.03 4.68
CA GLN A 274 4.17 16.66 4.51
C GLN A 274 3.37 16.46 3.21
N TRP A 275 2.47 17.39 2.89
CA TRP A 275 1.64 17.28 1.67
C TRP A 275 2.48 17.34 0.42
N LYS A 276 3.42 18.29 0.36
CA LYS A 276 4.34 18.43 -0.78
C LYS A 276 5.23 17.20 -0.92
N ALA A 277 5.71 16.62 0.19
CA ALA A 277 6.47 15.38 0.16
C ALA A 277 5.66 14.22 -0.45
N ASN A 278 4.39 14.07 -0.08
CA ASN A 278 3.50 13.04 -0.64
C ASN A 278 3.23 13.27 -2.13
N VAL A 279 2.94 14.50 -2.56
CA VAL A 279 2.75 14.82 -3.98
C VAL A 279 4.03 14.57 -4.78
N PHE A 280 5.19 14.98 -4.26
CA PHE A 280 6.49 14.68 -4.89
C PHE A 280 6.71 13.18 -5.10
N MET A 281 6.38 12.35 -4.12
CA MET A 281 6.51 10.90 -4.26
C MET A 281 5.62 10.35 -5.37
N MET A 282 4.37 10.80 -5.45
CA MET A 282 3.46 10.42 -6.52
C MET A 282 4.01 10.82 -7.89
N GLU A 283 4.41 12.08 -8.07
CA GLU A 283 4.90 12.58 -9.36
C GLU A 283 6.22 11.91 -9.78
N THR A 284 7.13 11.67 -8.82
CA THR A 284 8.39 10.95 -9.09
C THR A 284 8.14 9.51 -9.53
N LEU A 285 7.16 8.82 -8.94
CA LEU A 285 6.77 7.48 -9.38
C LEU A 285 6.11 7.50 -10.76
N LYS A 286 5.24 8.48 -11.04
CA LYS A 286 4.65 8.65 -12.38
C LYS A 286 5.72 8.87 -13.45
N GLU A 287 6.68 9.72 -13.17
CA GLU A 287 7.82 10.00 -14.08
C GLU A 287 8.66 8.72 -14.30
N ARG A 288 9.08 8.08 -13.22
CA ARG A 288 9.89 6.83 -13.26
C ARG A 288 9.24 5.73 -14.10
N LEU A 289 7.93 5.62 -14.02
CA LEU A 289 7.14 4.59 -14.70
C LEU A 289 6.64 5.01 -16.09
N ASN A 290 6.90 6.24 -16.52
CA ASN A 290 6.43 6.84 -17.78
C ASN A 290 4.88 6.89 -17.87
N LEU A 291 4.18 7.15 -16.78
CA LEU A 291 2.70 7.20 -16.73
C LEU A 291 2.11 8.53 -17.24
N ASN A 292 2.93 9.55 -17.47
CA ASN A 292 2.53 10.88 -17.92
C ASN A 292 2.48 11.03 -19.46
N LYS A 293 2.47 9.90 -20.21
CA LYS A 293 2.47 9.89 -21.67
C LYS A 293 1.09 9.63 -22.25
#